data_ed477b85a114dcb271f0eec9ec42b753
#
_entry.id   ed477b85a114dcb271f0eec9ec42b753
#
_cell.length_a   1.000
_cell.length_b   1.000
_cell.length_c   1.000
_cell.angle_alpha   90.00
_cell.angle_beta   90.00
_cell.angle_gamma   90.00
#
_symmetry.space_group_name_H-M   'P 1'
#
loop_
_entity.id
_entity.type
_entity.pdbx_description
1 polymer ?
#
loop_
_entity_poly.entity_id
_entity_poly.type
_entity_poly.pdbx_seq_one_letter_code
_entity_poly.pdbx_strand_id
1 'polypeptide(L)'
;MKNLFWSLGLVFCSISFCNAQKVFVTEYENQAAVKVIAVDYENQADLLVYKVNYENQAGKNNGKWFFTKYENQAKKKLYFVRYQNQADLKIFFVEYENQAGWRNKSKQYLLY
;
A
#
# COMPACT_ATOMS: atom_id res chain seq x y z
N MET A 1 -6.41 -33.71 -21.94
CA MET A 1 -5.22 -33.01 -22.43
C MET A 1 -5.41 -31.51 -22.48
N LYS A 2 -6.32 -31.09 -23.31
CA LYS A 2 -6.56 -29.64 -23.48
C LYS A 2 -7.00 -28.96 -22.20
N ASN A 3 -7.69 -29.68 -21.35
CA ASN A 3 -8.24 -29.14 -20.13
C ASN A 3 -7.19 -28.63 -19.15
N LEU A 4 -5.99 -29.18 -19.23
CA LEU A 4 -4.91 -28.77 -18.32
C LEU A 4 -4.53 -27.32 -18.51
N PHE A 5 -4.58 -26.84 -19.74
CA PHE A 5 -4.20 -25.46 -20.04
C PHE A 5 -5.22 -24.47 -19.48
N TRP A 6 -6.47 -24.85 -19.46
CA TRP A 6 -7.53 -23.99 -18.93
C TRP A 6 -7.34 -23.73 -17.44
N SER A 7 -6.98 -24.78 -16.71
CA SER A 7 -6.74 -24.66 -15.28
C SER A 7 -5.63 -23.68 -14.96
N LEU A 8 -4.58 -23.68 -15.76
CA LEU A 8 -3.48 -22.76 -15.55
C LEU A 8 -3.91 -21.31 -15.73
N GLY A 9 -4.74 -21.04 -16.71
CA GLY A 9 -5.26 -19.70 -16.92
C GLY A 9 -6.01 -19.17 -15.71
N LEU A 10 -6.81 -19.99 -15.08
CA LEU A 10 -7.57 -19.61 -13.90
C LEU A 10 -6.65 -19.27 -12.73
N VAL A 11 -5.57 -20.00 -12.59
CA VAL A 11 -4.61 -19.74 -11.51
C VAL A 11 -3.99 -18.35 -11.65
N PHE A 12 -3.66 -17.94 -12.87
CA PHE A 12 -3.11 -16.62 -13.09
C PHE A 12 -4.08 -15.51 -12.71
N CYS A 13 -5.35 -15.69 -13.02
CA CYS A 13 -6.35 -14.71 -12.63
C CYS A 13 -6.42 -14.53 -11.12
N SER A 14 -6.33 -15.61 -10.37
CA SER A 14 -6.35 -15.57 -8.92
C SER A 14 -5.16 -14.80 -8.35
N ILE A 15 -3.99 -14.97 -8.95
CA ILE A 15 -2.77 -14.31 -8.50
C ILE A 15 -2.90 -12.79 -8.59
N SER A 16 -3.55 -12.27 -9.62
CA SER A 16 -3.65 -10.83 -9.81
C SER A 16 -4.39 -10.12 -8.68
N PHE A 17 -5.27 -10.79 -7.95
CA PHE A 17 -5.96 -10.20 -6.82
C PHE A 17 -5.07 -10.00 -5.60
N CYS A 18 -3.94 -10.70 -5.53
CA CYS A 18 -3.04 -10.61 -4.39
C CYS A 18 -2.23 -9.32 -4.37
N ASN A 19 -2.34 -8.50 -5.42
CA ASN A 19 -1.51 -7.30 -5.56
C ASN A 19 -2.20 -6.02 -5.07
N ALA A 20 -3.43 -6.10 -4.57
CA ALA A 20 -4.14 -4.93 -4.06
C ALA A 20 -3.46 -4.41 -2.79
N GLN A 21 -3.32 -3.10 -2.69
CA GLN A 21 -2.60 -2.45 -1.60
C GLN A 21 -3.53 -2.27 -0.40
N LYS A 22 -3.68 -3.32 0.38
CA LYS A 22 -4.42 -3.31 1.64
C LYS A 22 -3.41 -3.13 2.76
N VAL A 23 -3.60 -2.11 3.58
CA VAL A 23 -2.67 -1.79 4.66
C VAL A 23 -3.37 -1.89 6.00
N PHE A 24 -2.64 -2.34 7.00
CA PHE A 24 -3.11 -2.40 8.38
C PHE A 24 -2.18 -1.56 9.24
N VAL A 25 -2.75 -0.68 10.05
CA VAL A 25 -1.98 0.16 10.96
C VAL A 25 -1.85 -0.59 12.28
N THR A 26 -0.63 -1.00 12.61
CA THR A 26 -0.35 -1.69 13.87
C THR A 26 0.00 -0.69 14.96
N GLU A 27 -0.30 -1.03 16.20
CA GLU A 27 0.06 -0.23 17.36
C GLU A 27 1.47 -0.53 17.85
N TYR A 28 2.11 -1.57 17.31
CA TYR A 28 3.40 -2.05 17.79
C TYR A 28 4.45 -1.91 16.71
N GLU A 29 5.49 -1.13 17.00
CA GLU A 29 6.55 -0.85 16.03
C GLU A 29 7.24 -2.11 15.54
N ASN A 30 7.46 -3.08 16.42
CA ASN A 30 8.18 -4.31 16.06
C ASN A 30 7.38 -5.25 15.16
N GLN A 31 6.09 -4.98 14.96
CA GLN A 31 5.24 -5.78 14.08
C GLN A 31 5.10 -5.16 12.69
N ALA A 32 5.58 -3.94 12.50
CA ALA A 32 5.40 -3.21 11.25
C ALA A 32 6.42 -3.64 10.21
N ALA A 33 5.95 -3.75 8.96
CA ALA A 33 6.83 -3.95 7.82
C ALA A 33 7.48 -2.63 7.39
N VAL A 34 6.75 -1.51 7.54
CA VAL A 34 7.21 -0.19 7.15
C VAL A 34 6.80 0.83 8.20
N LYS A 35 7.72 1.69 8.58
CA LYS A 35 7.44 2.82 9.47
C LYS A 35 7.16 4.04 8.61
N VAL A 36 5.99 4.65 8.80
CA VAL A 36 5.55 5.77 7.97
C VAL A 36 5.28 7.00 8.81
N ILE A 37 5.38 8.16 8.19
CA ILE A 37 4.94 9.41 8.78
C ILE A 37 4.14 10.20 7.75
N ALA A 38 3.02 10.79 8.20
CA ALA A 38 2.22 11.67 7.37
C ALA A 38 2.80 13.07 7.48
N VAL A 39 3.27 13.62 6.35
CA VAL A 39 3.85 14.97 6.33
C VAL A 39 2.77 15.99 5.98
N ASP A 40 3.03 17.25 6.32
CA ASP A 40 2.07 18.33 6.14
C ASP A 40 2.06 18.92 4.74
N TYR A 41 3.12 18.69 3.98
CA TYR A 41 3.29 19.28 2.65
C TYR A 41 3.63 18.23 1.63
N GLU A 42 3.02 18.36 0.45
CA GLU A 42 3.20 17.43 -0.65
C GLU A 42 4.66 17.27 -1.07
N ASN A 43 5.39 18.38 -1.10
CA ASN A 43 6.79 18.35 -1.55
C ASN A 43 7.74 17.64 -0.59
N GLN A 44 7.27 17.29 0.61
CA GLN A 44 8.06 16.53 1.58
C GLN A 44 7.80 15.04 1.51
N ALA A 45 6.82 14.62 0.75
CA ALA A 45 6.40 13.22 0.73
C ALA A 45 7.18 12.40 -0.29
N ASP A 46 7.38 11.12 0.03
CA ASP A 46 7.88 10.13 -0.91
C ASP A 46 6.76 9.55 -1.74
N LEU A 47 5.57 9.46 -1.15
CA LEU A 47 4.38 8.87 -1.77
C LEU A 47 3.16 9.71 -1.46
N LEU A 48 2.38 10.01 -2.49
CA LEU A 48 1.09 10.66 -2.35
C LEU A 48 0.02 9.57 -2.25
N VAL A 49 -0.71 9.54 -1.14
CA VAL A 49 -1.64 8.47 -0.81
C VAL A 49 -3.08 8.95 -0.91
N TYR A 50 -3.89 8.22 -1.64
CA TYR A 50 -5.33 8.41 -1.67
C TYR A 50 -6.00 7.24 -0.96
N LYS A 51 -6.79 7.52 0.06
CA LYS A 51 -7.54 6.51 0.80
C LYS A 51 -8.76 6.11 0.00
N VAL A 52 -8.83 4.85 -0.42
CA VAL A 52 -10.02 4.35 -1.09
C VAL A 52 -11.01 3.81 -0.07
N ASN A 53 -12.29 3.86 -0.39
CA ASN A 53 -13.36 3.45 0.53
C ASN A 53 -13.63 1.95 0.47
N TYR A 54 -13.30 1.31 -0.64
CA TYR A 54 -13.60 -0.10 -0.85
C TYR A 54 -12.37 -0.84 -1.29
N GLU A 55 -12.28 -2.09 -0.86
CA GLU A 55 -11.13 -2.96 -1.12
C GLU A 55 -10.80 -3.08 -2.60
N ASN A 56 -11.82 -3.18 -3.44
CA ASN A 56 -11.61 -3.36 -4.88
C ASN A 56 -11.09 -2.10 -5.58
N GLN A 57 -11.04 -0.97 -4.88
CA GLN A 57 -10.49 0.27 -5.41
C GLN A 57 -9.02 0.43 -5.13
N ALA A 58 -8.43 -0.43 -4.30
CA ALA A 58 -7.03 -0.35 -3.96
C ALA A 58 -6.16 -0.64 -5.17
N GLY A 59 -5.07 0.13 -5.31
CA GLY A 59 -4.17 -0.02 -6.44
C GLY A 59 -3.02 -0.97 -6.16
N LYS A 60 -2.16 -1.14 -7.17
CA LYS A 60 -0.98 -1.99 -7.10
C LYS A 60 0.24 -1.14 -6.81
N ASN A 61 0.41 -0.69 -5.58
CA ASN A 61 1.56 0.13 -5.21
C ASN A 61 1.63 1.46 -5.98
N ASN A 62 0.48 2.09 -6.17
CA ASN A 62 0.37 3.38 -6.87
C ASN A 62 -0.22 4.48 -5.99
N GLY A 63 -0.21 4.29 -4.68
CA GLY A 63 -0.70 5.28 -3.73
C GLY A 63 -2.17 5.16 -3.38
N LYS A 64 -2.89 4.26 -3.99
CA LYS A 64 -4.30 4.01 -3.68
C LYS A 64 -4.38 2.92 -2.62
N TRP A 65 -4.59 3.32 -1.37
CA TRP A 65 -4.55 2.41 -0.24
C TRP A 65 -5.93 2.15 0.31
N PHE A 66 -6.20 0.88 0.62
CA PHE A 66 -7.35 0.49 1.42
C PHE A 66 -6.88 0.13 2.82
N PHE A 67 -7.40 0.82 3.82
CA PHE A 67 -7.06 0.55 5.22
C PHE A 67 -7.99 -0.54 5.75
N THR A 68 -7.44 -1.73 5.95
CA THR A 68 -8.23 -2.85 6.47
C THR A 68 -8.20 -2.85 8.00
N LYS A 69 -9.27 -3.35 8.59
CA LYS A 69 -9.36 -3.53 10.04
C LYS A 69 -8.77 -4.86 10.49
N TYR A 70 -8.46 -5.74 9.55
CA TYR A 70 -8.04 -7.10 9.85
C TYR A 70 -6.60 -7.29 9.44
N GLU A 71 -5.77 -7.60 10.43
CA GLU A 71 -4.33 -7.75 10.24
C GLU A 71 -4.01 -8.83 9.20
N ASN A 72 -4.73 -9.95 9.23
CA ASN A 72 -4.46 -11.08 8.36
C ASN A 72 -4.84 -10.83 6.90
N GLN A 73 -5.56 -9.75 6.61
CA GLN A 73 -5.93 -9.39 5.25
C GLN A 73 -4.99 -8.36 4.64
N ALA A 74 -4.11 -7.80 5.43
CA ALA A 74 -3.23 -6.72 4.97
C ALA A 74 -2.07 -7.27 4.16
N LYS A 75 -1.73 -6.56 3.09
CA LYS A 75 -0.52 -6.82 2.34
C LYS A 75 0.69 -6.29 3.11
N LYS A 76 0.53 -5.13 3.77
CA LYS A 76 1.59 -4.51 4.55
C LYS A 76 1.03 -4.00 5.88
N LYS A 77 1.81 -4.18 6.93
CA LYS A 77 1.53 -3.62 8.24
C LYS A 77 2.37 -2.37 8.42
N LEU A 78 1.73 -1.27 8.75
CA LEU A 78 2.38 0.02 8.88
C LEU A 78 2.34 0.48 10.34
N TYR A 79 3.39 1.18 10.74
CA TYR A 79 3.43 1.86 12.03
C TYR A 79 3.69 3.33 11.80
N PHE A 80 2.83 4.21 12.31
CA PHE A 80 2.99 5.65 12.18
C PHE A 80 3.93 6.16 13.27
N VAL A 81 5.06 6.72 12.87
CA VAL A 81 6.03 7.28 13.80
C VAL A 81 5.78 8.77 13.98
N ARG A 82 6.34 9.35 15.05
CA ARG A 82 6.13 10.76 15.40
C ARG A 82 7.14 11.69 14.75
N TYR A 83 8.32 11.17 14.42
CA TYR A 83 9.41 12.01 13.91
C TYR A 83 9.88 11.50 12.56
N GLN A 84 10.20 12.44 11.66
CA GLN A 84 10.59 12.11 10.30
C GLN A 84 11.83 11.23 10.22
N ASN A 85 12.79 11.43 11.14
CA ASN A 85 14.02 10.64 11.13
C ASN A 85 13.83 9.20 11.52
N GLN A 86 12.65 8.83 12.03
CA GLN A 86 12.32 7.46 12.39
C GLN A 86 11.55 6.75 11.29
N ALA A 87 11.08 7.47 10.28
CA ALA A 87 10.23 6.91 9.25
C ALA A 87 11.04 6.31 8.10
N ASP A 88 10.60 5.17 7.60
CA ASP A 88 11.12 4.60 6.36
C ASP A 88 10.50 5.28 5.15
N LEU A 89 9.27 5.77 5.29
CA LEU A 89 8.49 6.32 4.19
C LEU A 89 7.72 7.54 4.66
N LYS A 90 7.78 8.62 3.90
CA LYS A 90 7.01 9.84 4.15
C LYS A 90 5.84 9.86 3.19
N ILE A 91 4.63 10.02 3.73
CA ILE A 91 3.41 10.04 2.92
C ILE A 91 2.66 11.35 3.12
N PHE A 92 1.93 11.74 2.09
CA PHE A 92 1.00 12.87 2.14
C PHE A 92 -0.34 12.39 1.60
N PHE A 93 -1.41 12.60 2.37
CA PHE A 93 -2.75 12.20 1.96
C PHE A 93 -3.33 13.24 1.00
N VAL A 94 -3.70 12.80 -0.20
CA VAL A 94 -4.31 13.66 -1.20
C VAL A 94 -5.83 13.50 -1.20
N GLU A 95 -6.53 14.53 -1.69
CA GLU A 95 -7.98 14.54 -1.69
C GLU A 95 -8.59 13.88 -2.92
N TYR A 96 -7.84 13.79 -4.00
CA TYR A 96 -8.34 13.27 -5.27
C TYR A 96 -7.52 12.10 -5.75
N GLU A 97 -8.22 11.11 -6.30
CA GLU A 97 -7.61 9.87 -6.74
C GLU A 97 -6.49 10.07 -7.76
N ASN A 98 -6.68 11.02 -8.69
CA ASN A 98 -5.69 11.26 -9.74
C ASN A 98 -4.41 11.91 -9.24
N GLN A 99 -4.36 12.33 -7.97
CA GLN A 99 -3.17 12.92 -7.38
C GLN A 99 -2.27 11.89 -6.71
N ALA A 100 -2.75 10.65 -6.55
CA ALA A 100 -1.99 9.60 -5.88
C ALA A 100 -0.82 9.13 -6.74
N GLY A 101 0.30 8.80 -6.11
CA GLY A 101 1.44 8.26 -6.82
C GLY A 101 2.75 8.51 -6.11
N TRP A 102 3.79 7.86 -6.62
CA TRP A 102 5.13 7.96 -6.07
C TRP A 102 5.82 9.25 -6.52
N ARG A 103 6.35 9.99 -5.56
CA ARG A 103 7.24 11.12 -5.85
C ARG A 103 8.70 10.66 -5.82
N ASN A 104 9.04 9.77 -4.88
CA ASN A 104 10.37 9.21 -4.77
C ASN A 104 10.31 7.73 -5.08
N LYS A 105 10.53 7.38 -6.34
CA LYS A 105 10.40 6.00 -6.80
C LYS A 105 11.47 5.08 -6.22
N SER A 106 12.55 5.62 -5.71
CA SER A 106 13.59 4.80 -5.10
C SER A 106 13.11 4.07 -3.86
N LYS A 107 12.03 4.52 -3.25
CA LYS A 107 11.45 3.88 -2.07
C LYS A 107 10.27 2.97 -2.38
N GLN A 108 9.95 2.79 -3.65
CA GLN A 108 8.81 1.99 -4.07
C GLN A 108 8.91 0.53 -3.60
N TYR A 109 10.12 0.03 -3.45
CA TYR A 109 10.35 -1.36 -3.02
C TYR A 109 9.80 -1.65 -1.62
N LEU A 110 9.63 -0.63 -0.79
CA LEU A 110 9.14 -0.82 0.58
C LEU A 110 7.71 -1.39 0.62
N LEU A 111 6.95 -1.16 -0.43
CA LEU A 111 5.54 -1.57 -0.48
C LEU A 111 5.25 -2.70 -1.48
N TYR A 112 6.25 -3.34 -1.98
CA TYR A 112 6.06 -4.53 -2.82
C TYR A 112 5.74 -5.78 -2.01
#